data_cc348144fa4793e5111daba95079f594
#
_entry.id   cc348144fa4793e5111daba95079f594
#
_cell.length_a   1.000
_cell.length_b   1.000
_cell.length_c   1.000
_cell.angle_alpha   90.00
_cell.angle_beta   90.00
_cell.angle_gamma   90.00
#
_symmetry.space_group_name_H-M   'P 1'
#
loop_
_entity.id
_entity.type
_entity.pdbx_description
1 polymer ?
#
loop_
_entity_poly.entity_id
_entity_poly.type
_entity_poly.pdbx_seq_one_letter_code
_entity_poly.pdbx_strand_id
1 'polypeptide(L)'
;MLQPHRGMMVLVALIGLAAVSHGVIFVRLAGDAPALLIAAARVGIATLVFLPFALYGMRGSVRAVRPSGLVLIGFSLVSGLFLAVHFASWIESVQRLTIAESALLVSLSPIWVVVAETALGRGRPPNGVLIGILLCLVGLTLIGWDGLRNPQGDPVGLCLATLGGMAMAGYLMIGKHVRQYLETSQYVTLCYGSAAVTLIIAGLVMGVSVSGLGQQAWLAILALGLVSQVIGHTSYNHSLGRVSPIFVAICLLGEPIIGGFLGLVYFNEAIPAMTLLGGVPILVGLWCAIRAEMGRVG
;
A
#
# COMPACT_ATOMS: atom_id res chain seq x y z
N MET A 1 22.11 -13.02 -17.78
CA MET A 1 22.05 -13.52 -16.39
C MET A 1 21.26 -12.52 -15.55
N LEU A 2 20.15 -12.91 -14.94
CA LEU A 2 19.38 -12.06 -14.01
C LEU A 2 20.30 -11.65 -12.85
N GLN A 3 20.46 -10.37 -12.58
CA GLN A 3 21.18 -9.95 -11.37
C GLN A 3 20.42 -10.52 -10.17
N PRO A 4 21.01 -11.40 -9.35
CA PRO A 4 20.33 -12.15 -8.30
C PRO A 4 19.56 -11.26 -7.32
N HIS A 5 19.97 -10.00 -7.17
CA HIS A 5 19.35 -9.02 -6.28
C HIS A 5 17.96 -8.49 -6.73
N ARG A 6 17.67 -8.43 -8.04
CA ARG A 6 16.34 -7.93 -8.51
C ARG A 6 15.27 -8.99 -8.43
N GLY A 7 15.58 -10.23 -8.82
CA GLY A 7 14.64 -11.35 -8.66
C GLY A 7 14.20 -11.51 -7.20
N MET A 8 15.14 -11.33 -6.27
CA MET A 8 14.83 -11.34 -4.84
C MET A 8 13.90 -10.18 -4.44
N MET A 9 14.07 -8.97 -4.98
CA MET A 9 13.19 -7.84 -4.67
C MET A 9 11.77 -8.04 -5.23
N VAL A 10 11.64 -8.67 -6.40
CA VAL A 10 10.34 -9.09 -6.93
C VAL A 10 9.68 -10.10 -5.99
N LEU A 11 10.40 -11.12 -5.54
CA LEU A 11 9.88 -12.09 -4.58
C LEU A 11 9.45 -11.41 -3.27
N VAL A 12 10.26 -10.49 -2.74
CA VAL A 12 9.92 -9.72 -1.54
C VAL A 12 8.65 -8.88 -1.76
N ALA A 13 8.48 -8.28 -2.94
CA ALA A 13 7.26 -7.53 -3.28
C ALA A 13 6.02 -8.46 -3.36
N LEU A 14 6.16 -9.68 -3.88
CA LEU A 14 5.08 -10.67 -3.92
C LEU A 14 4.71 -11.19 -2.52
N ILE A 15 5.70 -11.39 -1.64
CA ILE A 15 5.43 -11.67 -0.21
C ILE A 15 4.69 -10.48 0.41
N GLY A 16 5.10 -9.26 0.08
CA GLY A 16 4.41 -8.05 0.48
C GLY A 16 2.96 -8.04 0.05
N LEU A 17 2.69 -8.37 -1.22
CA LEU A 17 1.34 -8.49 -1.77
C LEU A 17 0.48 -9.48 -0.97
N ALA A 18 0.98 -10.69 -0.74
CA ALA A 18 0.25 -11.68 0.04
C ALA A 18 -0.09 -11.17 1.46
N ALA A 19 0.87 -10.54 2.13
CA ALA A 19 0.68 -10.02 3.49
C ALA A 19 -0.27 -8.81 3.53
N VAL A 20 -0.18 -7.87 2.57
CA VAL A 20 -1.07 -6.69 2.51
C VAL A 20 -2.50 -7.10 2.19
N SER A 21 -2.70 -8.12 1.33
CA SER A 21 -4.03 -8.62 0.96
C SER A 21 -4.85 -9.14 2.15
N HIS A 22 -4.21 -9.50 3.28
CA HIS A 22 -4.94 -9.79 4.51
C HIS A 22 -5.49 -8.52 5.19
N GLY A 23 -5.08 -7.34 4.74
CA GLY A 23 -5.47 -6.08 5.37
C GLY A 23 -6.98 -5.87 5.42
N VAL A 24 -7.69 -6.12 4.31
CA VAL A 24 -9.15 -5.99 4.24
C VAL A 24 -9.86 -6.95 5.20
N ILE A 25 -9.32 -8.17 5.37
CA ILE A 25 -9.86 -9.16 6.30
C ILE A 25 -9.73 -8.66 7.75
N PHE A 26 -8.55 -8.16 8.12
CA PHE A 26 -8.33 -7.64 9.47
C PHE A 26 -9.14 -6.36 9.75
N VAL A 27 -9.31 -5.47 8.76
CA VAL A 27 -10.21 -4.31 8.90
C VAL A 27 -11.64 -4.77 9.15
N ARG A 28 -12.12 -5.77 8.42
CA ARG A 28 -13.46 -6.35 8.62
C ARG A 28 -13.64 -7.00 9.99
N LEU A 29 -12.62 -7.75 10.45
CA LEU A 29 -12.62 -8.38 11.77
C LEU A 29 -12.53 -7.36 12.92
N ALA A 30 -12.02 -6.15 12.66
CA ALA A 30 -12.02 -5.05 13.61
C ALA A 30 -13.41 -4.44 13.84
N GLY A 31 -14.40 -4.79 12.98
CA GLY A 31 -15.81 -4.38 13.14
C GLY A 31 -15.98 -2.87 13.11
N ASP A 32 -16.70 -2.34 14.12
CA ASP A 32 -17.04 -0.92 14.22
C ASP A 32 -15.90 -0.05 14.78
N ALA A 33 -14.67 -0.56 14.83
CA ALA A 33 -13.53 0.23 15.27
C ALA A 33 -13.32 1.44 14.34
N PRO A 34 -13.13 2.67 14.87
CA PRO A 34 -12.96 3.86 14.04
C PRO A 34 -11.76 3.74 13.08
N ALA A 35 -11.95 4.14 11.82
CA ALA A 35 -10.93 4.04 10.77
C ALA A 35 -9.61 4.71 11.18
N LEU A 36 -9.65 5.88 11.80
CA LEU A 36 -8.45 6.58 12.29
C LEU A 36 -7.72 5.80 13.38
N LEU A 37 -8.46 5.12 14.27
CA LEU A 37 -7.85 4.27 15.29
C LEU A 37 -7.14 3.07 14.67
N ILE A 38 -7.82 2.36 13.74
CA ILE A 38 -7.25 1.24 13.01
C ILE A 38 -5.98 1.68 12.28
N ALA A 39 -6.04 2.81 11.56
CA ALA A 39 -4.93 3.37 10.83
C ALA A 39 -3.75 3.77 11.74
N ALA A 40 -4.02 4.47 12.86
CA ALA A 40 -3.00 4.90 13.81
C ALA A 40 -2.31 3.70 14.48
N ALA A 41 -3.11 2.74 14.95
CA ALA A 41 -2.60 1.56 15.65
C ALA A 41 -1.71 0.70 14.74
N ARG A 42 -2.13 0.44 13.47
CA ARG A 42 -1.32 -0.38 12.54
C ARG A 42 0.07 0.20 12.28
N VAL A 43 0.17 1.51 12.01
CA VAL A 43 1.47 2.15 11.76
C VAL A 43 2.25 2.39 13.04
N GLY A 44 1.56 2.61 14.17
CA GLY A 44 2.19 2.72 15.49
C GLY A 44 2.86 1.41 15.91
N ILE A 45 2.19 0.27 15.77
CA ILE A 45 2.76 -1.07 16.02
C ILE A 45 4.02 -1.28 15.18
N ALA A 46 3.94 -0.98 13.88
CA ALA A 46 5.09 -1.15 13.00
C ALA A 46 6.25 -0.20 13.36
N THR A 47 5.96 1.03 13.77
CA THR A 47 6.98 1.96 14.27
C THR A 47 7.71 1.40 15.47
N LEU A 48 6.98 0.86 16.45
CA LEU A 48 7.57 0.27 17.65
C LEU A 48 8.43 -0.96 17.33
N VAL A 49 8.02 -1.79 16.36
CA VAL A 49 8.80 -2.95 15.90
C VAL A 49 10.12 -2.50 15.25
N PHE A 50 10.11 -1.46 14.41
CA PHE A 50 11.31 -1.07 13.67
C PHE A 50 12.20 -0.08 14.40
N LEU A 51 11.71 0.62 15.42
CA LEU A 51 12.48 1.60 16.19
C LEU A 51 13.82 1.08 16.73
N PRO A 52 13.90 -0.10 17.40
CA PRO A 52 15.18 -0.60 17.88
C PRO A 52 16.18 -0.90 16.76
N PHE A 53 15.72 -1.40 15.60
CA PHE A 53 16.58 -1.67 14.45
C PHE A 53 17.09 -0.37 13.81
N ALA A 54 16.26 0.67 13.74
CA ALA A 54 16.66 1.98 13.25
C ALA A 54 17.73 2.62 14.15
N LEU A 55 17.54 2.58 15.46
CA LEU A 55 18.49 3.11 16.44
C LEU A 55 19.82 2.33 16.42
N TYR A 56 19.77 1.02 16.27
CA TYR A 56 20.99 0.20 16.12
C TYR A 56 21.75 0.54 14.83
N GLY A 57 21.06 0.66 13.69
CA GLY A 57 21.65 0.98 12.40
C GLY A 57 22.27 2.39 12.34
N MET A 58 21.79 3.33 13.15
CA MET A 58 22.39 4.69 13.25
C MET A 58 23.77 4.69 13.91
N ARG A 59 24.11 3.72 14.75
CA ARG A 59 25.40 3.63 15.44
C ARG A 59 26.59 3.32 14.55
N GLY A 60 26.34 2.81 13.31
CA GLY A 60 27.40 2.34 12.39
C GLY A 60 27.65 3.20 11.14
N SER A 61 26.89 4.24 10.87
CA SER A 61 26.91 4.95 9.59
C SER A 61 27.01 6.45 9.72
N VAL A 62 28.22 6.95 9.98
CA VAL A 62 28.57 8.34 9.62
C VAL A 62 29.16 8.33 8.21
N ARG A 63 28.37 7.98 7.19
CA ARG A 63 28.70 8.33 5.80
C ARG A 63 28.20 9.74 5.55
N ALA A 64 29.05 10.59 4.95
CA ALA A 64 28.63 11.89 4.43
C ALA A 64 27.55 11.66 3.35
N VAL A 65 26.29 11.64 3.78
CA VAL A 65 25.14 11.37 2.91
C VAL A 65 24.77 12.68 2.21
N ARG A 66 24.87 12.70 0.89
CA ARG A 66 24.24 13.75 0.07
C ARG A 66 22.92 13.17 -0.49
N PRO A 67 21.78 13.76 -0.27
CA PRO A 67 21.44 15.02 0.42
C PRO A 67 21.64 14.97 1.96
N SER A 68 21.56 16.12 2.63
CA SER A 68 21.78 16.20 4.08
C SER A 68 20.78 15.32 4.85
N GLY A 69 21.19 14.80 6.00
CA GLY A 69 20.31 13.95 6.84
C GLY A 69 18.97 14.62 7.18
N LEU A 70 18.94 15.94 7.40
CA LEU A 70 17.72 16.72 7.65
C LEU A 70 16.76 16.69 6.47
N VAL A 71 17.25 16.77 5.23
CA VAL A 71 16.42 16.68 4.02
C VAL A 71 15.80 15.28 3.90
N LEU A 72 16.57 14.22 4.17
CA LEU A 72 16.06 12.84 4.13
C LEU A 72 15.03 12.58 5.23
N ILE A 73 15.23 13.13 6.42
CA ILE A 73 14.25 13.10 7.50
C ILE A 73 12.98 13.81 7.03
N GLY A 74 13.09 15.04 6.50
CA GLY A 74 11.94 15.79 5.98
C GLY A 74 11.15 15.03 4.94
N PHE A 75 11.80 14.43 3.93
CA PHE A 75 11.12 13.57 2.94
C PHE A 75 10.47 12.34 3.57
N SER A 76 11.11 11.72 4.57
CA SER A 76 10.53 10.56 5.26
C SER A 76 9.27 10.95 6.04
N LEU A 77 9.26 12.12 6.70
CA LEU A 77 8.10 12.64 7.41
C LEU A 77 6.96 12.97 6.45
N VAL A 78 7.26 13.62 5.32
CA VAL A 78 6.26 13.92 4.27
C VAL A 78 5.70 12.62 3.67
N SER A 79 6.54 11.61 3.46
CA SER A 79 6.08 10.28 3.04
C SER A 79 5.11 9.67 4.05
N GLY A 80 5.36 9.87 5.35
CA GLY A 80 4.45 9.46 6.43
C GLY A 80 3.12 10.20 6.41
N LEU A 81 3.09 11.50 6.06
CA LEU A 81 1.83 12.24 5.86
C LEU A 81 1.02 11.64 4.70
N PHE A 82 1.64 11.34 3.57
CA PHE A 82 0.97 10.64 2.46
C PHE A 82 0.43 9.28 2.89
N LEU A 83 1.19 8.52 3.68
CA LEU A 83 0.76 7.23 4.21
C LEU A 83 -0.41 7.38 5.20
N ALA A 84 -0.41 8.42 6.04
CA ALA A 84 -1.52 8.72 6.95
C ALA A 84 -2.80 9.03 6.18
N VAL A 85 -2.72 9.89 5.17
CA VAL A 85 -3.86 10.21 4.28
C VAL A 85 -4.34 8.95 3.55
N HIS A 86 -3.41 8.14 3.02
CA HIS A 86 -3.75 6.87 2.36
C HIS A 86 -4.57 5.96 3.28
N PHE A 87 -4.08 5.67 4.50
CA PHE A 87 -4.76 4.74 5.38
C PHE A 87 -6.06 5.29 5.96
N ALA A 88 -6.09 6.56 6.35
CA ALA A 88 -7.32 7.18 6.85
C ALA A 88 -8.42 7.14 5.78
N SER A 89 -8.10 7.57 4.56
CA SER A 89 -9.07 7.63 3.47
C SER A 89 -9.45 6.23 2.94
N TRP A 90 -8.49 5.31 2.81
CA TRP A 90 -8.78 3.95 2.38
C TRP A 90 -9.66 3.19 3.38
N ILE A 91 -9.31 3.17 4.68
CA ILE A 91 -10.07 2.43 5.68
C ILE A 91 -11.48 3.02 5.81
N GLU A 92 -11.62 4.35 5.82
CA GLU A 92 -12.93 5.00 5.84
C GLU A 92 -13.74 4.68 4.57
N SER A 93 -13.10 4.59 3.39
CA SER A 93 -13.79 4.20 2.17
C SER A 93 -14.30 2.76 2.20
N VAL A 94 -13.55 1.83 2.80
CA VAL A 94 -13.96 0.43 2.98
C VAL A 94 -15.20 0.32 3.89
N GLN A 95 -15.38 1.25 4.83
CA GLN A 95 -16.55 1.29 5.71
C GLN A 95 -17.79 1.92 5.03
N ARG A 96 -17.62 2.67 3.93
CA ARG A 96 -18.67 3.39 3.20
C ARG A 96 -19.08 2.75 1.88
N LEU A 97 -18.18 2.01 1.27
CA LEU A 97 -18.34 1.40 -0.04
C LEU A 97 -18.35 -0.12 0.05
N THR A 98 -18.75 -0.77 -1.03
CA THR A 98 -18.40 -2.19 -1.19
C THR A 98 -16.88 -2.35 -1.27
N ILE A 99 -16.38 -3.51 -0.84
CA ILE A 99 -14.94 -3.83 -0.91
C ILE A 99 -14.42 -3.67 -2.35
N ALA A 100 -15.23 -4.08 -3.35
CA ALA A 100 -14.87 -4.00 -4.76
C ALA A 100 -14.75 -2.55 -5.25
N GLU A 101 -15.66 -1.65 -4.88
CA GLU A 101 -15.62 -0.23 -5.26
C GLU A 101 -14.39 0.48 -4.63
N SER A 102 -14.18 0.29 -3.32
CA SER A 102 -13.02 0.85 -2.62
C SER A 102 -11.71 0.33 -3.21
N ALA A 103 -11.60 -0.99 -3.41
CA ALA A 103 -10.42 -1.62 -3.98
C ALA A 103 -10.14 -1.14 -5.42
N LEU A 104 -11.17 -1.01 -6.26
CA LEU A 104 -11.03 -0.51 -7.63
C LEU A 104 -10.38 0.88 -7.65
N LEU A 105 -10.92 1.83 -6.88
CA LEU A 105 -10.47 3.22 -6.90
C LEU A 105 -9.09 3.41 -6.26
N VAL A 106 -8.83 2.76 -5.14
CA VAL A 106 -7.52 2.82 -4.47
C VAL A 106 -6.43 2.17 -5.33
N SER A 107 -6.79 1.12 -6.06
CA SER A 107 -5.87 0.40 -6.97
C SER A 107 -5.50 1.20 -8.24
N LEU A 108 -6.07 2.39 -8.46
CA LEU A 108 -5.61 3.30 -9.51
C LEU A 108 -4.26 3.97 -9.20
N SER A 109 -3.64 3.66 -8.07
CA SER A 109 -2.33 4.20 -7.67
C SER A 109 -1.23 4.13 -8.76
N PRO A 110 -1.11 3.10 -9.62
CA PRO A 110 -0.12 3.10 -10.71
C PRO A 110 -0.35 4.23 -11.73
N ILE A 111 -1.61 4.60 -11.99
CA ILE A 111 -1.94 5.73 -12.87
C ILE A 111 -1.41 7.02 -12.27
N TRP A 112 -1.66 7.24 -10.98
CA TRP A 112 -1.19 8.43 -10.27
C TRP A 112 0.34 8.50 -10.22
N VAL A 113 1.04 7.36 -10.07
CA VAL A 113 2.50 7.31 -10.19
C VAL A 113 2.95 7.71 -11.58
N VAL A 114 2.33 7.18 -12.66
CA VAL A 114 2.68 7.54 -14.05
C VAL A 114 2.43 9.03 -14.31
N VAL A 115 1.30 9.55 -13.88
CA VAL A 115 0.97 10.99 -14.03
C VAL A 115 2.02 11.85 -13.34
N ALA A 116 2.34 11.53 -12.08
CA ALA A 116 3.31 12.29 -11.30
C ALA A 116 4.75 12.17 -11.86
N GLU A 117 5.21 10.97 -12.25
CA GLU A 117 6.53 10.79 -12.87
C GLU A 117 6.63 11.55 -14.20
N THR A 118 5.56 11.55 -15.01
CA THR A 118 5.52 12.32 -16.27
C THR A 118 5.56 13.83 -16.01
N ALA A 119 4.77 14.31 -15.04
CA ALA A 119 4.76 15.71 -14.65
C ALA A 119 6.11 16.20 -14.10
N LEU A 120 6.86 15.31 -13.44
CA LEU A 120 8.21 15.57 -12.95
C LEU A 120 9.32 15.40 -14.03
N GLY A 121 8.95 15.17 -15.29
CA GLY A 121 9.91 15.03 -16.40
C GLY A 121 10.77 13.75 -16.33
N ARG A 122 10.34 12.71 -15.60
CA ARG A 122 11.10 11.44 -15.44
C ARG A 122 10.97 10.50 -16.65
N GLY A 123 10.30 10.94 -17.71
CA GLY A 123 10.10 10.16 -18.92
C GLY A 123 8.90 9.22 -18.87
N ARG A 124 8.66 8.52 -19.97
CA ARG A 124 7.57 7.53 -20.09
C ARG A 124 7.99 6.17 -19.57
N PRO A 125 7.10 5.44 -18.86
CA PRO A 125 7.38 4.07 -18.48
C PRO A 125 7.49 3.17 -19.73
N PRO A 126 8.19 2.02 -19.65
CA PRO A 126 8.27 1.05 -20.73
C PRO A 126 6.88 0.58 -21.19
N ASN A 127 6.74 0.28 -22.49
CA ASN A 127 5.45 -0.18 -23.04
C ASN A 127 4.89 -1.41 -22.31
N GLY A 128 5.75 -2.33 -21.86
CA GLY A 128 5.30 -3.50 -21.10
C GLY A 128 4.66 -3.13 -19.75
N VAL A 129 5.11 -2.04 -19.10
CA VAL A 129 4.49 -1.50 -17.89
C VAL A 129 3.13 -0.89 -18.21
N LEU A 130 3.02 -0.10 -19.30
CA LEU A 130 1.75 0.51 -19.71
C LEU A 130 0.72 -0.55 -20.10
N ILE A 131 1.12 -1.59 -20.83
CA ILE A 131 0.28 -2.74 -21.16
C ILE A 131 -0.15 -3.44 -19.88
N GLY A 132 0.77 -3.64 -18.92
CA GLY A 132 0.48 -4.23 -17.62
C GLY A 132 -0.59 -3.45 -16.86
N ILE A 133 -0.45 -2.12 -16.77
CA ILE A 133 -1.45 -1.24 -16.15
C ILE A 133 -2.81 -1.38 -16.84
N LEU A 134 -2.85 -1.31 -18.17
CA LEU A 134 -4.10 -1.40 -18.93
C LEU A 134 -4.82 -2.72 -18.68
N LEU A 135 -4.10 -3.86 -18.74
CA LEU A 135 -4.66 -5.17 -18.46
C LEU A 135 -5.19 -5.29 -17.04
N CYS A 136 -4.44 -4.77 -16.05
CA CYS A 136 -4.89 -4.75 -14.66
C CYS A 136 -6.16 -3.89 -14.49
N LEU A 137 -6.25 -2.74 -15.16
CA LEU A 137 -7.45 -1.89 -15.12
C LEU A 137 -8.67 -2.59 -15.72
N VAL A 138 -8.50 -3.31 -16.86
CA VAL A 138 -9.57 -4.13 -17.42
C VAL A 138 -10.02 -5.17 -16.41
N GLY A 139 -9.10 -5.88 -15.76
CA GLY A 139 -9.43 -6.87 -14.76
C GLY A 139 -10.13 -6.29 -13.53
N LEU A 140 -9.66 -5.14 -13.02
CA LEU A 140 -10.31 -4.43 -11.91
C LEU A 140 -11.72 -3.97 -12.28
N THR A 141 -11.92 -3.47 -13.51
CA THR A 141 -13.25 -3.08 -13.99
C THR A 141 -14.21 -4.26 -14.02
N LEU A 142 -13.74 -5.45 -14.45
CA LEU A 142 -14.54 -6.67 -14.41
C LEU A 142 -14.88 -7.08 -12.97
N ILE A 143 -13.93 -7.02 -12.03
CA ILE A 143 -14.17 -7.33 -10.61
C ILE A 143 -15.19 -6.36 -9.99
N GLY A 144 -15.07 -5.06 -10.30
CA GLY A 144 -15.97 -4.02 -9.79
C GLY A 144 -17.26 -3.85 -10.60
N TRP A 145 -17.54 -4.71 -11.60
CA TRP A 145 -18.61 -4.52 -12.58
C TRP A 145 -19.99 -4.32 -11.97
N ASP A 146 -20.33 -5.11 -10.98
CA ASP A 146 -21.63 -5.04 -10.33
C ASP A 146 -21.81 -3.73 -9.54
N GLY A 147 -20.77 -3.27 -8.86
CA GLY A 147 -20.75 -1.96 -8.19
C GLY A 147 -20.82 -0.79 -9.18
N LEU A 148 -20.19 -0.90 -10.36
CA LEU A 148 -20.27 0.12 -11.40
C LEU A 148 -21.67 0.22 -12.03
N ARG A 149 -22.38 -0.91 -12.18
CA ARG A 149 -23.75 -0.95 -12.75
C ARG A 149 -24.83 -0.49 -11.78
N ASN A 150 -24.63 -0.77 -10.50
CA ASN A 150 -25.56 -0.42 -9.43
C ASN A 150 -24.81 0.33 -8.32
N PRO A 151 -24.34 1.57 -8.58
CA PRO A 151 -23.60 2.31 -7.58
C PRO A 151 -24.49 2.59 -6.37
N GLN A 152 -24.29 1.82 -5.32
CA GLN A 152 -24.87 2.08 -3.99
C GLN A 152 -23.96 3.04 -3.20
N GLY A 153 -22.87 3.45 -3.84
CA GLY A 153 -21.72 4.09 -3.20
C GLY A 153 -22.03 5.50 -2.72
N ASP A 154 -21.69 5.76 -1.48
CA ASP A 154 -21.57 7.10 -0.92
C ASP A 154 -20.50 7.90 -1.73
N PRO A 155 -20.86 9.07 -2.31
CA PRO A 155 -19.90 9.91 -3.04
C PRO A 155 -18.67 10.28 -2.22
N VAL A 156 -18.81 10.44 -0.90
CA VAL A 156 -17.69 10.70 0.01
C VAL A 156 -16.75 9.50 0.03
N GLY A 157 -17.29 8.28 0.10
CA GLY A 157 -16.49 7.05 0.02
C GLY A 157 -15.70 6.94 -1.29
N LEU A 158 -16.30 7.28 -2.44
CA LEU A 158 -15.63 7.30 -3.74
C LEU A 158 -14.46 8.31 -3.79
N CYS A 159 -14.68 9.53 -3.27
CA CYS A 159 -13.64 10.54 -3.15
C CYS A 159 -12.50 10.08 -2.24
N LEU A 160 -12.82 9.47 -1.10
CA LEU A 160 -11.84 8.97 -0.14
C LEU A 160 -11.00 7.82 -0.73
N ALA A 161 -11.60 6.86 -1.43
CA ALA A 161 -10.88 5.80 -2.10
C ALA A 161 -9.90 6.34 -3.16
N THR A 162 -10.35 7.32 -3.97
CA THR A 162 -9.52 7.97 -4.97
C THR A 162 -8.35 8.73 -4.31
N LEU A 163 -8.63 9.51 -3.26
CA LEU A 163 -7.62 10.21 -2.47
C LEU A 163 -6.59 9.22 -1.88
N GLY A 164 -7.06 8.08 -1.39
CA GLY A 164 -6.21 7.00 -0.90
C GLY A 164 -5.23 6.50 -1.96
N GLY A 165 -5.70 6.28 -3.19
CA GLY A 165 -4.86 5.89 -4.33
C GLY A 165 -3.83 6.94 -4.73
N MET A 166 -4.23 8.22 -4.75
CA MET A 166 -3.31 9.36 -5.01
C MET A 166 -2.24 9.47 -3.92
N ALA A 167 -2.64 9.36 -2.66
CA ALA A 167 -1.72 9.42 -1.52
C ALA A 167 -0.73 8.24 -1.52
N MET A 168 -1.19 7.04 -1.90
CA MET A 168 -0.31 5.88 -2.08
C MET A 168 0.77 6.15 -3.13
N ALA A 169 0.43 6.78 -4.26
CA ALA A 169 1.42 7.13 -5.27
C ALA A 169 2.49 8.09 -4.72
N GLY A 170 2.09 9.15 -4.01
CA GLY A 170 3.01 10.09 -3.36
C GLY A 170 3.95 9.39 -2.37
N TYR A 171 3.39 8.53 -1.51
CA TYR A 171 4.16 7.70 -0.57
C TYR A 171 5.22 6.83 -1.27
N LEU A 172 4.84 6.10 -2.33
CA LEU A 172 5.76 5.24 -3.07
C LEU A 172 6.88 6.02 -3.77
N MET A 173 6.55 7.16 -4.37
CA MET A 173 7.51 7.99 -5.08
C MET A 173 8.55 8.62 -4.14
N ILE A 174 8.11 9.16 -3.01
CA ILE A 174 9.00 9.71 -1.99
C ILE A 174 9.82 8.58 -1.36
N GLY A 175 9.17 7.46 -1.04
CA GLY A 175 9.83 6.26 -0.54
C GLY A 175 10.95 5.80 -1.45
N LYS A 176 10.73 5.74 -2.77
CA LYS A 176 11.79 5.41 -3.75
C LYS A 176 12.98 6.35 -3.64
N HIS A 177 12.74 7.66 -3.52
CA HIS A 177 13.83 8.64 -3.40
C HIS A 177 14.63 8.43 -2.11
N VAL A 178 13.96 8.32 -0.97
CA VAL A 178 14.63 8.18 0.34
C VAL A 178 15.35 6.83 0.47
N ARG A 179 14.78 5.75 -0.06
CA ARG A 179 15.35 4.40 -0.01
C ARG A 179 16.64 4.22 -0.83
N GLN A 180 17.04 5.21 -1.60
CA GLN A 180 18.37 5.26 -2.23
C GLN A 180 19.48 5.61 -1.22
N TYR A 181 19.13 6.21 -0.09
CA TYR A 181 20.07 6.77 0.90
C TYR A 181 19.91 6.16 2.29
N LEU A 182 18.70 5.86 2.72
CA LEU A 182 18.41 5.29 4.04
C LEU A 182 18.14 3.79 3.95
N GLU A 183 18.56 3.07 4.99
CA GLU A 183 18.18 1.68 5.18
C GLU A 183 16.66 1.55 5.43
N THR A 184 16.10 0.35 5.17
CA THR A 184 14.66 0.13 5.31
C THR A 184 14.16 0.48 6.71
N SER A 185 14.84 -0.01 7.76
CA SER A 185 14.44 0.23 9.15
C SER A 185 14.41 1.72 9.51
N GLN A 186 15.42 2.47 9.07
CA GLN A 186 15.49 3.92 9.31
C GLN A 186 14.35 4.67 8.63
N TYR A 187 14.13 4.38 7.33
CA TYR A 187 13.06 5.02 6.56
C TYR A 187 11.68 4.69 7.12
N VAL A 188 11.37 3.40 7.34
CA VAL A 188 10.03 3.00 7.80
C VAL A 188 9.73 3.50 9.21
N THR A 189 10.74 3.59 10.09
CA THR A 189 10.56 4.17 11.43
C THR A 189 10.15 5.63 11.36
N LEU A 190 10.81 6.44 10.53
CA LEU A 190 10.46 7.85 10.34
C LEU A 190 9.10 8.01 9.65
N CYS A 191 8.85 7.26 8.59
CA CYS A 191 7.63 7.31 7.81
C CYS A 191 6.42 6.83 8.62
N TYR A 192 6.49 5.65 9.23
CA TYR A 192 5.38 5.09 10.01
C TYR A 192 5.16 5.89 11.30
N GLY A 193 6.23 6.37 11.95
CA GLY A 193 6.14 7.23 13.13
C GLY A 193 5.43 8.55 12.82
N SER A 194 5.80 9.20 11.70
CA SER A 194 5.11 10.41 11.23
C SER A 194 3.64 10.13 10.94
N ALA A 195 3.34 9.02 10.24
CA ALA A 195 1.96 8.62 9.98
C ALA A 195 1.17 8.37 11.27
N ALA A 196 1.77 7.66 12.25
CA ALA A 196 1.14 7.38 13.53
C ALA A 196 0.80 8.66 14.27
N VAL A 197 1.77 9.58 14.42
CA VAL A 197 1.57 10.87 15.08
C VAL A 197 0.47 11.68 14.40
N THR A 198 0.50 11.78 13.07
CA THR A 198 -0.53 12.48 12.29
C THR A 198 -1.93 11.91 12.52
N LEU A 199 -2.08 10.59 12.49
CA LEU A 199 -3.36 9.91 12.69
C LEU A 199 -3.85 9.99 14.12
N ILE A 200 -2.96 9.93 15.11
CA ILE A 200 -3.29 10.13 16.53
C ILE A 200 -3.80 11.55 16.73
N ILE A 201 -3.10 12.57 16.22
CA ILE A 201 -3.53 13.97 16.32
C ILE A 201 -4.91 14.14 15.66
N ALA A 202 -5.10 13.61 14.44
CA ALA A 202 -6.39 13.66 13.76
C ALA A 202 -7.50 12.98 14.58
N GLY A 203 -7.23 11.80 15.16
CA GLY A 203 -8.18 11.10 16.02
C GLY A 203 -8.56 11.88 17.27
N LEU A 204 -7.57 12.52 17.93
CA LEU A 204 -7.82 13.37 19.10
C LEU A 204 -8.66 14.59 18.75
N VAL A 205 -8.33 15.27 17.64
CA VAL A 205 -9.09 16.45 17.18
C VAL A 205 -10.53 16.08 16.80
N MET A 206 -10.74 14.90 16.22
CA MET A 206 -12.07 14.42 15.84
C MET A 206 -12.81 13.72 16.98
N GLY A 207 -12.24 13.62 18.18
CA GLY A 207 -12.88 13.01 19.35
C GLY A 207 -13.08 11.49 19.19
N VAL A 208 -12.20 10.80 18.47
CA VAL A 208 -12.29 9.36 18.26
C VAL A 208 -12.15 8.61 19.57
N SER A 209 -13.20 7.84 19.94
CA SER A 209 -13.17 7.00 21.14
C SER A 209 -12.42 5.69 20.89
N VAL A 210 -11.61 5.29 21.86
CA VAL A 210 -10.94 3.99 21.91
C VAL A 210 -11.65 3.00 22.83
N SER A 211 -12.74 3.41 23.49
CA SER A 211 -13.50 2.60 24.43
C SER A 211 -14.52 1.69 23.73
N GLY A 212 -14.87 0.59 24.39
CA GLY A 212 -15.93 -0.31 23.92
C GLY A 212 -15.52 -1.35 22.88
N LEU A 213 -14.26 -1.38 22.45
CA LEU A 213 -13.78 -2.39 21.50
C LEU A 213 -13.55 -3.74 22.19
N GLY A 214 -14.11 -4.80 21.59
CA GLY A 214 -13.92 -6.17 22.05
C GLY A 214 -12.51 -6.70 21.77
N GLN A 215 -12.17 -7.82 22.41
CA GLN A 215 -10.88 -8.49 22.23
C GLN A 215 -10.60 -8.84 20.76
N GLN A 216 -11.61 -9.27 20.00
CA GLN A 216 -11.48 -9.60 18.57
C GLN A 216 -10.99 -8.39 17.76
N ALA A 217 -11.54 -7.20 18.00
CA ALA A 217 -11.13 -5.99 17.29
C ALA A 217 -9.66 -5.66 17.56
N TRP A 218 -9.21 -5.74 18.82
CA TRP A 218 -7.80 -5.51 19.16
C TRP A 218 -6.85 -6.55 18.57
N LEU A 219 -7.24 -7.83 18.53
CA LEU A 219 -6.45 -8.88 17.88
C LEU A 219 -6.36 -8.66 16.37
N ALA A 220 -7.46 -8.24 15.73
CA ALA A 220 -7.47 -7.90 14.31
C ALA A 220 -6.58 -6.69 13.99
N ILE A 221 -6.63 -5.64 14.81
CA ILE A 221 -5.75 -4.46 14.68
C ILE A 221 -4.29 -4.84 14.87
N LEU A 222 -3.98 -5.70 15.86
CA LEU A 222 -2.62 -6.21 16.07
C LEU A 222 -2.14 -7.01 14.87
N ALA A 223 -2.96 -7.92 14.33
CA ALA A 223 -2.64 -8.71 13.14
C ALA A 223 -2.45 -7.80 11.91
N LEU A 224 -3.27 -6.77 11.74
CA LEU A 224 -3.12 -5.77 10.69
C LEU A 224 -1.76 -5.05 10.79
N GLY A 225 -1.35 -4.67 12.01
CA GLY A 225 -0.06 -4.04 12.25
C GLY A 225 1.13 -4.97 11.97
N LEU A 226 1.07 -6.22 12.44
CA LEU A 226 2.17 -7.16 12.29
C LEU A 226 2.25 -7.77 10.88
N VAL A 227 1.14 -8.21 10.32
CA VAL A 227 1.14 -8.89 9.01
C VAL A 227 1.13 -7.86 7.88
N SER A 228 0.09 -7.03 7.79
CA SER A 228 -0.07 -6.16 6.63
C SER A 228 0.89 -4.96 6.64
N GLN A 229 1.28 -4.45 7.83
CA GLN A 229 2.21 -3.31 7.90
C GLN A 229 3.67 -3.75 8.04
N VAL A 230 4.01 -4.55 9.08
CA VAL A 230 5.41 -4.94 9.33
C VAL A 230 5.93 -5.86 8.22
N ILE A 231 5.18 -6.87 7.80
CA ILE A 231 5.60 -7.74 6.70
C ILE A 231 5.25 -7.10 5.36
N GLY A 232 3.99 -6.75 5.14
CA GLY A 232 3.46 -6.33 3.84
C GLY A 232 4.06 -5.02 3.33
N HIS A 233 3.69 -3.89 3.91
CA HIS A 233 4.16 -2.57 3.47
C HIS A 233 5.68 -2.41 3.60
N THR A 234 6.30 -3.03 4.61
CA THR A 234 7.77 -2.97 4.73
C THR A 234 8.48 -3.74 3.63
N SER A 235 7.90 -4.85 3.14
CA SER A 235 8.43 -5.56 1.95
C SER A 235 8.40 -4.65 0.71
N TYR A 236 7.34 -3.87 0.51
CA TYR A 236 7.30 -2.86 -0.56
C TYR A 236 8.37 -1.78 -0.37
N ASN A 237 8.49 -1.23 0.83
CA ASN A 237 9.54 -0.24 1.14
C ASN A 237 10.95 -0.80 0.95
N HIS A 238 11.16 -2.06 1.29
CA HIS A 238 12.44 -2.72 1.04
C HIS A 238 12.72 -2.85 -0.47
N SER A 239 11.71 -3.27 -1.23
CA SER A 239 11.80 -3.43 -2.68
C SER A 239 12.04 -2.10 -3.41
N LEU A 240 11.45 -0.98 -2.94
CA LEU A 240 11.64 0.35 -3.51
C LEU A 240 13.12 0.78 -3.58
N GLY A 241 14.00 0.21 -2.76
CA GLY A 241 15.43 0.44 -2.89
C GLY A 241 16.00 0.06 -4.26
N ARG A 242 15.37 -0.89 -4.99
CA ARG A 242 15.89 -1.45 -6.24
C ARG A 242 14.92 -1.53 -7.40
N VAL A 243 13.61 -1.54 -7.14
CA VAL A 243 12.57 -1.55 -8.19
C VAL A 243 11.88 -0.20 -8.30
N SER A 244 11.11 0.03 -9.38
CA SER A 244 10.40 1.30 -9.60
C SER A 244 9.17 1.43 -8.71
N PRO A 245 8.71 2.66 -8.40
CA PRO A 245 7.43 2.89 -7.71
C PRO A 245 6.23 2.33 -8.49
N ILE A 246 6.27 2.45 -9.81
CA ILE A 246 5.24 1.91 -10.70
C ILE A 246 5.14 0.40 -10.55
N PHE A 247 6.27 -0.31 -10.49
CA PHE A 247 6.28 -1.77 -10.30
C PHE A 247 5.61 -2.18 -8.98
N VAL A 248 5.96 -1.52 -7.88
CA VAL A 248 5.33 -1.79 -6.57
C VAL A 248 3.83 -1.49 -6.61
N ALA A 249 3.44 -0.37 -7.23
CA ALA A 249 2.03 0.00 -7.39
C ALA A 249 1.25 -1.04 -8.22
N ILE A 250 1.88 -1.62 -9.27
CA ILE A 250 1.25 -2.69 -10.05
C ILE A 250 1.12 -3.98 -9.22
N CYS A 251 2.08 -4.31 -8.38
CA CYS A 251 1.96 -5.47 -7.49
C CYS A 251 0.70 -5.37 -6.60
N LEU A 252 0.34 -4.17 -6.14
CA LEU A 252 -0.88 -3.92 -5.35
C LEU A 252 -2.17 -4.27 -6.12
N LEU A 253 -2.16 -4.23 -7.46
CA LEU A 253 -3.32 -4.61 -8.28
C LEU A 253 -3.68 -6.11 -8.15
N GLY A 254 -2.81 -6.92 -7.56
CA GLY A 254 -3.10 -8.31 -7.21
C GLY A 254 -3.95 -8.47 -5.93
N GLU A 255 -4.08 -7.43 -5.09
CA GLU A 255 -4.83 -7.51 -3.82
C GLU A 255 -6.28 -7.99 -3.98
N PRO A 256 -7.08 -7.51 -4.95
CA PRO A 256 -8.46 -7.97 -5.10
C PRO A 256 -8.59 -9.47 -5.37
N ILE A 257 -7.63 -10.07 -6.07
CA ILE A 257 -7.63 -11.52 -6.36
C ILE A 257 -7.39 -12.30 -5.06
N ILE A 258 -6.33 -11.95 -4.33
CA ILE A 258 -5.98 -12.61 -3.07
C ILE A 258 -7.04 -12.31 -2.02
N GLY A 259 -7.52 -11.06 -1.95
CA GLY A 259 -8.59 -10.66 -1.03
C GLY A 259 -9.90 -11.44 -1.26
N GLY A 260 -10.28 -11.67 -2.52
CA GLY A 260 -11.43 -12.51 -2.85
C GLY A 260 -11.27 -13.96 -2.40
N PHE A 261 -10.10 -14.55 -2.61
CA PHE A 261 -9.79 -15.90 -2.10
C PHE A 261 -9.80 -15.94 -0.56
N LEU A 262 -9.22 -14.95 0.10
CA LEU A 262 -9.25 -14.87 1.56
C LEU A 262 -10.68 -14.67 2.09
N GLY A 263 -11.54 -13.92 1.39
CA GLY A 263 -12.96 -13.77 1.72
C GLY A 263 -13.70 -15.12 1.71
N LEU A 264 -13.39 -15.98 0.73
CA LEU A 264 -13.91 -17.35 0.70
C LEU A 264 -13.41 -18.15 1.93
N VAL A 265 -12.13 -18.09 2.24
CA VAL A 265 -11.52 -18.88 3.33
C VAL A 265 -12.00 -18.42 4.71
N TYR A 266 -12.05 -17.11 4.97
CA TYR A 266 -12.36 -16.57 6.30
C TYR A 266 -13.85 -16.37 6.56
N PHE A 267 -14.64 -16.05 5.53
CA PHE A 267 -16.04 -15.69 5.66
C PHE A 267 -16.98 -16.61 4.88
N ASN A 268 -16.45 -17.66 4.23
CA ASN A 268 -17.20 -18.57 3.35
C ASN A 268 -17.98 -17.83 2.24
N GLU A 269 -17.44 -16.70 1.75
CA GLU A 269 -18.03 -15.92 0.69
C GLU A 269 -17.71 -16.54 -0.67
N ALA A 270 -18.73 -16.77 -1.49
CA ALA A 270 -18.52 -17.27 -2.85
C ALA A 270 -17.71 -16.23 -3.67
N ILE A 271 -16.72 -16.70 -4.43
CA ILE A 271 -15.97 -15.83 -5.34
C ILE A 271 -16.86 -15.52 -6.55
N PRO A 272 -17.22 -14.25 -6.80
CA PRO A 272 -18.04 -13.91 -7.95
C PRO A 272 -17.36 -14.32 -9.27
N ALA A 273 -18.14 -14.76 -10.27
CA ALA A 273 -17.60 -15.12 -11.58
C ALA A 273 -16.81 -13.98 -12.23
N MET A 274 -17.22 -12.73 -12.03
CA MET A 274 -16.50 -11.53 -12.51
C MET A 274 -15.13 -11.36 -11.85
N THR A 275 -14.97 -11.80 -10.59
CA THR A 275 -13.66 -11.81 -9.92
C THR A 275 -12.72 -12.83 -10.57
N LEU A 276 -13.23 -14.01 -10.95
CA LEU A 276 -12.43 -15.01 -11.66
C LEU A 276 -12.04 -14.52 -13.08
N LEU A 277 -12.99 -13.95 -13.81
CA LEU A 277 -12.76 -13.41 -15.15
C LEU A 277 -11.79 -12.22 -15.13
N GLY A 278 -11.94 -11.30 -14.17
CA GLY A 278 -11.07 -10.15 -14.01
C GLY A 278 -9.68 -10.51 -13.47
N GLY A 279 -9.56 -11.62 -12.75
CA GLY A 279 -8.28 -12.12 -12.25
C GLY A 279 -7.30 -12.46 -13.37
N VAL A 280 -7.79 -13.00 -14.50
CA VAL A 280 -6.93 -13.38 -15.65
C VAL A 280 -6.16 -12.18 -16.21
N PRO A 281 -6.79 -11.08 -16.66
CA PRO A 281 -6.04 -9.93 -17.16
C PRO A 281 -5.16 -9.28 -16.10
N ILE A 282 -5.51 -9.30 -14.79
CA ILE A 282 -4.61 -8.83 -13.73
C ILE A 282 -3.34 -9.68 -13.67
N LEU A 283 -3.45 -11.00 -13.67
CA LEU A 283 -2.29 -11.88 -13.64
C LEU A 283 -1.37 -11.70 -14.86
N VAL A 284 -1.96 -11.57 -16.06
CA VAL A 284 -1.20 -11.27 -17.28
C VAL A 284 -0.55 -9.89 -17.20
N GLY A 285 -1.26 -8.89 -16.70
CA GLY A 285 -0.74 -7.54 -16.50
C GLY A 285 0.44 -7.48 -15.52
N LEU A 286 0.33 -8.17 -14.39
CA LEU A 286 1.42 -8.34 -13.43
C LEU A 286 2.65 -9.00 -14.09
N TRP A 287 2.42 -10.06 -14.86
CA TRP A 287 3.50 -10.75 -15.59
C TRP A 287 4.21 -9.81 -16.58
N CYS A 288 3.45 -9.02 -17.37
CA CYS A 288 4.00 -8.03 -18.30
C CYS A 288 4.87 -6.99 -17.56
N ALA A 289 4.38 -6.47 -16.43
CA ALA A 289 5.10 -5.49 -15.64
C ALA A 289 6.37 -6.07 -15.01
N ILE A 290 6.32 -7.29 -14.47
CA ILE A 290 7.50 -8.00 -13.93
C ILE A 290 8.55 -8.18 -15.02
N ARG A 291 8.15 -8.65 -16.21
CA ARG A 291 9.06 -8.81 -17.35
C ARG A 291 9.71 -7.50 -17.78
N ALA A 292 8.92 -6.42 -17.86
CA ALA A 292 9.41 -5.10 -18.22
C ALA A 292 10.37 -4.52 -17.17
N GLU A 293 10.10 -4.70 -15.88
CA GLU A 293 10.98 -4.24 -14.80
C GLU A 293 12.29 -5.04 -14.78
N MET A 294 12.24 -6.35 -15.01
CA MET A 294 13.44 -7.18 -15.10
C MET A 294 14.30 -6.89 -16.33
N GLY A 295 13.67 -6.51 -17.46
CA GLY A 295 14.34 -6.18 -18.72
C GLY A 295 14.98 -4.79 -18.77
N ARG A 296 14.76 -3.91 -17.78
CA ARG A 296 15.35 -2.55 -17.72
C ARG A 296 16.88 -2.51 -17.48
N VAL A 297 17.54 -3.64 -17.47
CA VAL A 297 18.96 -3.81 -17.12
C VAL A 297 19.70 -4.58 -18.21
N GLY A 298 19.50 -4.18 -19.44
CA GLY A 298 20.36 -4.54 -20.56
C GLY A 298 21.03 -3.31 -21.13
#